data_f416ac4d4c9fffff8a1b3cdf058779d1
#
_entry.id   f416ac4d4c9fffff8a1b3cdf058779d1
#
_cell.length_a   1.000
_cell.length_b   1.000
_cell.length_c   1.000
_cell.angle_alpha   90.00
_cell.angle_beta   90.00
_cell.angle_gamma   90.00
#
_symmetry.space_group_name_H-M   'P 1'
#
loop_
_entity.id
_entity.type
_entity.pdbx_description
1 polymer ?
#
loop_
_entity_poly.entity_id
_entity_poly.type
_entity_poly.pdbx_seq_one_letter_code
_entity_poly.pdbx_strand_id
1 'polypeptide(L)'
;MRSSIILSRKLQKDSPKNKHFISSKRTMFKTILRNSVNILFQNPKIIRLALMTLVFFSIVRMYFIVYYFNTFLIYKYESGIQLSDAFIYILDKLNNQGLMMTIILIAIVIIGYLWLHPIGDASIVSALENPEQSTFKSFIKGSGKFFPMLEYSGLSTPFGMFTFLTAVLRLYLMDVYDNIFVDMVIGIRGLIVVFSSVCRSYARIIIATEWGAVFDAIKKSTVLAISNLGLSLKLMVIEVLLLLRFLIIWALIVGIPVLMISIAVRFDAISNPIVENIIRTVAILLLLFLAYINCIAEAFFLTYWHQAYKAIK
;
A
#
# COMPACT_ATOMS: atom_id res chain seq x y z
N MET A 1 8.92 -29.01 47.15
CA MET A 1 7.90 -28.09 46.69
C MET A 1 8.17 -27.48 45.27
N ARG A 2 9.40 -27.40 44.76
CA ARG A 2 9.68 -26.87 43.40
C ARG A 2 9.41 -27.84 42.24
N SER A 3 9.48 -29.17 42.47
CA SER A 3 9.23 -30.16 41.40
C SER A 3 7.79 -30.32 40.99
N SER A 4 6.82 -30.07 41.87
CA SER A 4 5.36 -30.19 41.59
C SER A 4 4.85 -29.08 40.69
N ILE A 5 5.45 -27.87 40.76
CA ILE A 5 5.04 -26.71 39.92
C ILE A 5 5.52 -26.87 38.46
N ILE A 6 6.66 -27.52 38.25
CA ILE A 6 7.20 -27.78 36.91
C ILE A 6 6.40 -28.86 36.19
N LEU A 7 5.93 -29.87 36.92
CA LEU A 7 5.09 -30.93 36.35
C LEU A 7 3.71 -30.44 35.98
N SER A 8 3.11 -29.56 36.79
CA SER A 8 1.79 -28.97 36.50
C SER A 8 1.86 -28.03 35.23
N ARG A 9 2.94 -27.31 35.06
CA ARG A 9 3.13 -26.48 33.83
C ARG A 9 3.33 -27.32 32.57
N LYS A 10 3.99 -28.47 32.66
CA LYS A 10 4.18 -29.39 31.52
C LYS A 10 2.85 -30.06 31.13
N LEU A 11 2.05 -30.51 32.11
CA LEU A 11 0.76 -31.13 31.86
C LEU A 11 -0.28 -30.16 31.30
N GLN A 12 -0.19 -28.85 31.63
CA GLN A 12 -1.07 -27.84 31.10
C GLN A 12 -0.72 -27.44 29.64
N LYS A 13 0.55 -27.68 29.22
CA LYS A 13 1.03 -27.41 27.86
C LYS A 13 0.65 -28.50 26.85
N ASP A 14 0.43 -29.71 27.31
CA ASP A 14 0.09 -30.90 26.51
C ASP A 14 -1.41 -31.28 26.53
N SER A 15 -2.27 -30.41 27.07
CA SER A 15 -3.70 -30.61 27.06
C SER A 15 -4.23 -30.72 25.61
N PRO A 16 -5.00 -31.76 25.26
CA PRO A 16 -5.53 -31.94 23.90
C PRO A 16 -6.34 -30.75 23.40
N LYS A 17 -6.94 -29.96 24.30
CA LYS A 17 -7.64 -28.71 23.99
C LYS A 17 -6.70 -27.64 23.39
N ASN A 18 -5.45 -27.54 23.85
CA ASN A 18 -4.47 -26.59 23.31
C ASN A 18 -3.98 -27.00 21.91
N LYS A 19 -3.79 -28.29 21.64
CA LYS A 19 -3.40 -28.78 20.31
C LYS A 19 -4.51 -28.55 19.28
N HIS A 20 -5.77 -28.75 19.65
CA HIS A 20 -6.94 -28.47 18.79
C HIS A 20 -7.10 -26.99 18.50
N PHE A 21 -6.87 -26.11 19.49
CA PHE A 21 -6.99 -24.66 19.32
C PHE A 21 -5.88 -24.07 18.42
N ILE A 22 -4.67 -24.56 18.55
CA ILE A 22 -3.53 -24.13 17.71
C ILE A 22 -3.69 -24.68 16.28
N SER A 23 -4.15 -25.91 16.11
CA SER A 23 -4.44 -26.50 14.81
C SER A 23 -5.57 -25.75 14.08
N SER A 24 -6.64 -25.39 14.80
CA SER A 24 -7.76 -24.60 14.28
C SER A 24 -7.32 -23.21 13.77
N LYS A 25 -6.47 -22.49 14.52
CA LYS A 25 -5.97 -21.18 14.10
C LYS A 25 -5.01 -21.24 12.91
N ARG A 26 -4.27 -22.32 12.73
CA ARG A 26 -3.36 -22.52 11.58
C ARG A 26 -4.12 -22.87 10.30
N THR A 27 -5.23 -23.61 10.42
CA THR A 27 -6.12 -23.90 9.31
C THR A 27 -6.90 -22.67 8.88
N MET A 28 -7.40 -21.86 9.85
CA MET A 28 -8.12 -20.60 9.60
C MET A 28 -7.32 -19.63 8.74
N PHE A 29 -6.04 -19.43 9.04
CA PHE A 29 -5.17 -18.55 8.27
C PHE A 29 -5.02 -18.99 6.80
N LYS A 30 -4.72 -20.27 6.55
CA LYS A 30 -4.62 -20.82 5.19
C LYS A 30 -5.94 -20.68 4.43
N THR A 31 -7.05 -20.85 5.12
CA THR A 31 -8.40 -20.70 4.56
C THR A 31 -8.67 -19.25 4.15
N ILE A 32 -8.31 -18.26 4.99
CA ILE A 32 -8.45 -16.84 4.66
C ILE A 32 -7.66 -16.52 3.37
N LEU A 33 -6.38 -16.90 3.31
CA LEU A 33 -5.54 -16.63 2.14
C LEU A 33 -6.09 -17.28 0.87
N ARG A 34 -6.43 -18.57 0.93
CA ARG A 34 -6.99 -19.32 -0.21
C ARG A 34 -8.31 -18.73 -0.68
N ASN A 35 -9.22 -18.42 0.25
CA ASN A 35 -10.51 -17.83 -0.07
C ASN A 35 -10.35 -16.45 -0.70
N SER A 36 -9.42 -15.62 -0.22
CA SER A 36 -9.16 -14.30 -0.79
C SER A 36 -8.69 -14.37 -2.24
N VAL A 37 -7.78 -15.30 -2.53
CA VAL A 37 -7.32 -15.57 -3.91
C VAL A 37 -8.48 -16.06 -4.78
N ASN A 38 -9.23 -17.04 -4.31
CA ASN A 38 -10.36 -17.60 -5.06
C ASN A 38 -11.44 -16.56 -5.34
N ILE A 39 -11.81 -15.74 -4.35
CA ILE A 39 -12.82 -14.70 -4.51
C ILE A 39 -12.37 -13.66 -5.53
N LEU A 40 -11.10 -13.25 -5.50
CA LEU A 40 -10.57 -12.28 -6.45
C LEU A 40 -10.64 -12.79 -7.90
N PHE A 41 -10.25 -14.06 -8.12
CA PHE A 41 -10.26 -14.65 -9.46
C PHE A 41 -11.67 -15.03 -9.95
N GLN A 42 -12.57 -15.42 -9.06
CA GLN A 42 -13.94 -15.77 -9.40
C GLN A 42 -14.85 -14.56 -9.62
N ASN A 43 -14.49 -13.39 -9.06
CA ASN A 43 -15.26 -12.17 -9.17
C ASN A 43 -14.53 -11.06 -9.96
N PRO A 44 -14.54 -11.08 -11.29
CA PRO A 44 -13.87 -10.07 -12.12
C PRO A 44 -14.40 -8.65 -11.88
N LYS A 45 -15.58 -8.51 -11.26
CA LYS A 45 -16.15 -7.22 -10.83
C LYS A 45 -15.22 -6.48 -9.86
N ILE A 46 -14.56 -7.19 -8.94
CA ILE A 46 -13.64 -6.62 -7.96
C ILE A 46 -12.44 -6.00 -8.69
N ILE A 47 -11.86 -6.74 -9.64
CA ILE A 47 -10.74 -6.26 -10.44
C ILE A 47 -11.14 -5.06 -11.29
N ARG A 48 -12.35 -5.08 -11.90
CA ARG A 48 -12.86 -3.93 -12.67
C ARG A 48 -13.04 -2.69 -11.79
N LEU A 49 -13.61 -2.83 -10.59
CA LEU A 49 -13.72 -1.73 -9.63
C LEU A 49 -12.36 -1.19 -9.23
N ALA A 50 -11.41 -2.07 -8.93
CA ALA A 50 -10.05 -1.68 -8.59
C ALA A 50 -9.39 -0.89 -9.74
N LEU A 51 -9.51 -1.35 -10.97
CA LEU A 51 -8.98 -0.65 -12.14
C LEU A 51 -9.63 0.71 -12.34
N MET A 52 -10.97 0.81 -12.20
CA MET A 52 -11.67 2.08 -12.38
C MET A 52 -11.30 3.14 -11.34
N THR A 53 -11.00 2.71 -10.11
CA THR A 53 -10.88 3.65 -8.98
C THR A 53 -9.45 3.80 -8.47
N LEU A 54 -8.64 2.75 -8.54
CA LEU A 54 -7.29 2.74 -7.95
C LEU A 54 -6.17 2.99 -8.97
N VAL A 55 -6.47 3.01 -10.28
CA VAL A 55 -5.43 3.19 -11.31
C VAL A 55 -4.75 4.56 -11.18
N PHE A 56 -5.51 5.62 -10.96
CA PHE A 56 -4.93 6.97 -10.76
C PHE A 56 -4.07 7.05 -9.50
N PHE A 57 -4.55 6.48 -8.40
CA PHE A 57 -3.78 6.36 -7.16
C PHE A 57 -2.47 5.59 -7.39
N SER A 58 -2.53 4.50 -8.13
CA SER A 58 -1.37 3.69 -8.47
C SER A 58 -0.35 4.43 -9.32
N ILE A 59 -0.80 5.17 -10.34
CA ILE A 59 0.08 5.98 -11.21
C ILE A 59 0.76 7.08 -10.38
N VAL A 60 0.01 7.80 -9.56
CA VAL A 60 0.56 8.86 -8.69
C VAL A 60 1.58 8.29 -7.71
N ARG A 61 1.24 7.17 -7.05
CA ARG A 61 2.15 6.50 -6.11
C ARG A 61 3.44 6.04 -6.81
N MET A 62 3.33 5.48 -8.02
CA MET A 62 4.47 5.09 -8.83
C MET A 62 5.34 6.29 -9.21
N TYR A 63 4.72 7.37 -9.64
CA TYR A 63 5.44 8.61 -9.95
C TYR A 63 6.23 9.13 -8.75
N PHE A 64 5.61 9.16 -7.56
CA PHE A 64 6.31 9.57 -6.34
C PHE A 64 7.49 8.66 -5.99
N ILE A 65 7.34 7.34 -6.13
CA ILE A 65 8.43 6.41 -5.85
C ILE A 65 9.60 6.63 -6.82
N VAL A 66 9.32 6.74 -8.13
CA VAL A 66 10.33 7.02 -9.14
C VAL A 66 10.99 8.38 -8.90
N TYR A 67 10.21 9.40 -8.58
CA TYR A 67 10.72 10.73 -8.25
C TYR A 67 11.64 10.70 -7.03
N TYR A 68 11.23 10.06 -5.93
CA TYR A 68 12.09 9.96 -4.74
C TYR A 68 13.34 9.14 -5.01
N PHE A 69 13.25 8.06 -5.77
CA PHE A 69 14.40 7.24 -6.13
C PHE A 69 15.39 8.01 -7.02
N ASN A 70 14.88 8.74 -8.00
CA ASN A 70 15.72 9.56 -8.89
C ASN A 70 16.38 10.72 -8.13
N THR A 71 15.63 11.40 -7.26
CA THR A 71 16.17 12.47 -6.39
C THR A 71 17.24 11.91 -5.45
N PHE A 72 17.04 10.68 -4.93
CA PHE A 72 18.03 10.00 -4.09
C PHE A 72 19.32 9.73 -4.86
N LEU A 73 19.24 9.22 -6.08
CA LEU A 73 20.40 8.93 -6.90
C LEU A 73 21.17 10.22 -7.25
N ILE A 74 20.45 11.26 -7.69
CA ILE A 74 21.05 12.56 -8.06
C ILE A 74 21.73 13.18 -6.83
N TYR A 75 21.05 13.23 -5.69
CA TYR A 75 21.60 13.83 -4.48
C TYR A 75 22.84 13.11 -3.96
N LYS A 76 22.89 11.77 -4.05
CA LYS A 76 23.98 10.97 -3.51
C LYS A 76 25.20 10.90 -4.44
N TYR A 77 25.01 11.01 -5.75
CA TYR A 77 26.09 10.84 -6.74
C TYR A 77 26.51 12.13 -7.44
N GLU A 78 25.64 13.13 -7.48
CA GLU A 78 25.94 14.47 -7.98
C GLU A 78 26.00 15.44 -6.80
N SER A 79 27.11 15.42 -6.04
CA SER A 79 27.35 16.34 -4.95
C SER A 79 27.36 17.78 -5.45
N GLY A 80 26.32 18.54 -5.18
CA GLY A 80 26.19 19.96 -5.54
C GLY A 80 24.80 20.43 -5.92
N ILE A 81 23.85 19.54 -6.21
CA ILE A 81 22.46 19.95 -6.50
C ILE A 81 21.68 20.05 -5.19
N GLN A 82 21.33 21.26 -4.81
CA GLN A 82 20.44 21.48 -3.65
C GLN A 82 19.00 21.08 -3.99
N LEU A 83 18.25 20.67 -3.00
CA LEU A 83 16.82 20.28 -3.14
C LEU A 83 15.97 21.43 -3.73
N SER A 84 16.40 22.69 -3.51
CA SER A 84 15.90 23.92 -4.13
C SER A 84 16.04 23.90 -5.65
N ASP A 85 17.17 23.41 -6.17
CA ASP A 85 17.48 23.44 -7.61
C ASP A 85 16.61 22.40 -8.35
N ALA A 86 16.35 21.25 -7.73
CA ALA A 86 15.40 20.29 -8.26
C ALA A 86 13.97 20.85 -8.32
N PHE A 87 13.58 21.65 -7.31
CA PHE A 87 12.27 22.30 -7.29
C PHE A 87 12.17 23.43 -8.34
N ILE A 88 13.22 24.23 -8.48
CA ILE A 88 13.33 25.29 -9.52
C ILE A 88 13.31 24.66 -10.91
N TYR A 89 14.04 23.56 -11.13
CA TYR A 89 14.05 22.83 -12.40
C TYR A 89 12.65 22.29 -12.77
N ILE A 90 11.90 21.78 -11.81
CA ILE A 90 10.52 21.34 -12.03
C ILE A 90 9.62 22.53 -12.38
N LEU A 91 9.73 23.65 -11.65
CA LEU A 91 8.98 24.88 -11.92
C LEU A 91 9.29 25.45 -13.31
N ASP A 92 10.55 25.47 -13.69
CA ASP A 92 10.99 25.99 -14.99
C ASP A 92 10.51 25.10 -16.15
N LYS A 93 10.54 23.78 -15.96
CA LYS A 93 9.99 22.82 -16.91
C LYS A 93 8.48 22.89 -17.02
N LEU A 94 7.78 23.19 -15.92
CA LEU A 94 6.34 23.42 -15.87
C LEU A 94 5.95 24.72 -16.60
N ASN A 95 6.76 25.77 -16.46
CA ASN A 95 6.54 27.04 -17.13
C ASN A 95 6.70 26.94 -18.66
N ASN A 96 7.60 26.10 -19.13
CA ASN A 96 7.87 25.87 -20.56
C ASN A 96 6.85 24.94 -21.26
N GLN A 97 6.08 24.14 -20.54
CA GLN A 97 5.10 23.19 -21.11
C GLN A 97 3.65 23.69 -21.21
N GLY A 98 3.44 24.97 -20.96
CA GLY A 98 2.09 25.58 -20.98
C GLY A 98 1.36 25.36 -19.63
N LEU A 99 1.21 26.45 -18.92
CA LEU A 99 0.59 26.54 -17.59
C LEU A 99 -0.77 25.81 -17.53
N MET A 100 -1.53 25.85 -18.61
CA MET A 100 -2.88 25.28 -18.69
C MET A 100 -2.87 23.73 -18.67
N MET A 101 -1.93 23.10 -19.41
CA MET A 101 -1.75 21.63 -19.40
C MET A 101 -1.35 21.13 -18.02
N THR A 102 -0.49 21.87 -17.35
CA THR A 102 -0.02 21.55 -16.00
C THR A 102 -1.15 21.62 -14.98
N ILE A 103 -1.98 22.67 -15.02
CA ILE A 103 -3.15 22.81 -14.13
C ILE A 103 -4.13 21.66 -14.35
N ILE A 104 -4.43 21.30 -15.61
CA ILE A 104 -5.29 20.18 -15.95
C ILE A 104 -4.73 18.86 -15.40
N LEU A 105 -3.45 18.61 -15.58
CA LEU A 105 -2.80 17.38 -15.09
C LEU A 105 -2.83 17.30 -13.57
N ILE A 106 -2.53 18.40 -12.87
CA ILE A 106 -2.61 18.48 -11.41
C ILE A 106 -4.05 18.25 -10.94
N ALA A 107 -5.04 18.84 -11.60
CA ALA A 107 -6.45 18.65 -11.27
C ALA A 107 -6.87 17.18 -11.44
N ILE A 108 -6.49 16.52 -12.53
CA ILE A 108 -6.77 15.09 -12.77
C ILE A 108 -6.12 14.23 -11.68
N VAL A 109 -4.87 14.53 -11.31
CA VAL A 109 -4.15 13.81 -10.25
C VAL A 109 -4.82 13.99 -8.89
N ILE A 110 -5.20 15.22 -8.55
CA ILE A 110 -5.89 15.52 -7.28
C ILE A 110 -7.25 14.81 -7.24
N ILE A 111 -8.04 14.90 -8.30
CA ILE A 111 -9.35 14.25 -8.40
C ILE A 111 -9.16 12.72 -8.30
N GLY A 112 -8.23 12.14 -9.06
CA GLY A 112 -7.98 10.71 -9.07
C GLY A 112 -7.52 10.20 -7.70
N TYR A 113 -6.60 10.91 -7.07
CA TYR A 113 -6.03 10.52 -5.78
C TYR A 113 -7.02 10.72 -4.62
N LEU A 114 -7.61 11.92 -4.51
CA LEU A 114 -8.43 12.27 -3.35
C LEU A 114 -9.84 11.69 -3.41
N TRP A 115 -10.42 11.56 -4.63
CA TRP A 115 -11.80 11.13 -4.77
C TRP A 115 -11.95 9.65 -5.08
N LEU A 116 -11.27 9.17 -6.11
CA LEU A 116 -11.48 7.80 -6.59
C LEU A 116 -10.93 6.74 -5.65
N HIS A 117 -9.82 7.00 -4.96
CA HIS A 117 -9.24 6.02 -4.05
C HIS A 117 -10.17 5.68 -2.86
N PRO A 118 -10.71 6.66 -2.08
CA PRO A 118 -11.63 6.36 -0.99
C PRO A 118 -12.92 5.67 -1.47
N ILE A 119 -13.45 6.09 -2.62
CA ILE A 119 -14.62 5.46 -3.25
C ILE A 119 -14.31 4.03 -3.68
N GLY A 120 -13.11 3.80 -4.20
CA GLY A 120 -12.65 2.48 -4.64
C GLY A 120 -12.63 1.46 -3.53
N ASP A 121 -12.01 1.79 -2.41
CA ASP A 121 -11.95 0.94 -1.22
C ASP A 121 -13.37 0.54 -0.76
N ALA A 122 -14.25 1.52 -0.62
CA ALA A 122 -15.64 1.27 -0.20
C ALA A 122 -16.43 0.46 -1.23
N SER A 123 -16.21 0.71 -2.52
CA SER A 123 -16.88 0.00 -3.61
C SER A 123 -16.47 -1.47 -3.69
N ILE A 124 -15.19 -1.76 -3.52
CA ILE A 124 -14.67 -3.12 -3.49
C ILE A 124 -15.25 -3.89 -2.30
N VAL A 125 -15.26 -3.29 -1.10
CA VAL A 125 -15.85 -3.92 0.08
C VAL A 125 -17.36 -4.13 -0.11
N SER A 126 -18.09 -3.17 -0.71
CA SER A 126 -19.51 -3.34 -1.05
C SER A 126 -19.76 -4.49 -2.03
N ALA A 127 -18.87 -4.69 -3.02
CA ALA A 127 -18.95 -5.82 -3.95
C ALA A 127 -18.64 -7.16 -3.28
N LEU A 128 -17.75 -7.18 -2.27
CA LEU A 128 -17.43 -8.36 -1.46
C LEU A 128 -18.59 -8.76 -0.53
N GLU A 129 -19.33 -7.78 0.00
CA GLU A 129 -20.51 -8.03 0.84
C GLU A 129 -21.70 -8.55 0.02
N ASN A 130 -21.87 -8.06 -1.21
CA ASN A 130 -23.01 -8.38 -2.06
C ASN A 130 -22.54 -8.78 -3.48
N PRO A 131 -22.09 -10.02 -3.67
CA PRO A 131 -21.54 -10.49 -4.94
C PRO A 131 -22.52 -10.43 -6.12
N GLU A 132 -23.82 -10.51 -5.84
CA GLU A 132 -24.89 -10.47 -6.86
C GLU A 132 -25.13 -9.08 -7.45
N GLN A 133 -24.68 -8.01 -6.76
CA GLN A 133 -24.88 -6.63 -7.25
C GLN A 133 -24.02 -6.36 -8.48
N SER A 134 -24.52 -5.46 -9.37
CA SER A 134 -23.72 -4.99 -10.50
C SER A 134 -22.54 -4.13 -10.05
N THR A 135 -21.50 -4.03 -10.88
CA THR A 135 -20.31 -3.18 -10.62
C THR A 135 -20.71 -1.73 -10.35
N PHE A 136 -21.65 -1.19 -11.15
CA PHE A 136 -22.13 0.18 -11.02
C PHE A 136 -22.88 0.43 -9.70
N LYS A 137 -23.73 -0.51 -9.27
CA LYS A 137 -24.45 -0.41 -7.99
C LYS A 137 -23.49 -0.45 -6.80
N SER A 138 -22.44 -1.28 -6.86
CA SER A 138 -21.38 -1.31 -5.85
C SER A 138 -20.59 -0.01 -5.81
N PHE A 139 -20.32 0.61 -6.97
CA PHE A 139 -19.66 1.90 -7.07
C PHE A 139 -20.50 3.03 -6.44
N ILE A 140 -21.80 3.12 -6.76
CA ILE A 140 -22.72 4.11 -6.14
C ILE A 140 -22.75 3.93 -4.62
N LYS A 141 -22.84 2.69 -4.15
CA LYS A 141 -22.86 2.41 -2.71
C LYS A 141 -21.55 2.81 -2.03
N GLY A 142 -20.42 2.58 -2.70
CA GLY A 142 -19.10 3.04 -2.26
C GLY A 142 -18.99 4.56 -2.24
N SER A 143 -19.55 5.26 -3.23
CA SER A 143 -19.56 6.72 -3.28
C SER A 143 -20.31 7.34 -2.09
N GLY A 144 -21.35 6.68 -1.57
CA GLY A 144 -22.03 7.10 -0.34
C GLY A 144 -21.15 7.04 0.92
N LYS A 145 -20.03 6.32 0.88
CA LYS A 145 -19.04 6.23 1.96
C LYS A 145 -17.83 7.12 1.75
N PHE A 146 -17.86 8.01 0.78
CA PHE A 146 -16.72 8.85 0.39
C PHE A 146 -16.15 9.65 1.56
N PHE A 147 -16.97 10.44 2.26
CA PHE A 147 -16.47 11.30 3.35
C PHE A 147 -15.86 10.53 4.51
N PRO A 148 -16.48 9.48 5.08
CA PRO A 148 -15.85 8.68 6.12
C PRO A 148 -14.54 8.01 5.67
N MET A 149 -14.47 7.55 4.42
CA MET A 149 -13.25 6.95 3.89
C MET A 149 -12.15 7.99 3.64
N LEU A 150 -12.50 9.19 3.18
CA LEU A 150 -11.57 10.30 3.02
C LEU A 150 -11.00 10.75 4.36
N GLU A 151 -11.85 10.93 5.36
CA GLU A 151 -11.46 11.27 6.73
C GLU A 151 -10.53 10.21 7.32
N TYR A 152 -10.88 8.93 7.18
CA TYR A 152 -10.03 7.82 7.59
C TYR A 152 -8.67 7.85 6.87
N SER A 153 -8.66 8.08 5.56
CA SER A 153 -7.43 8.16 4.78
C SER A 153 -6.54 9.30 5.26
N GLY A 154 -7.10 10.49 5.51
CA GLY A 154 -6.39 11.63 6.08
C GLY A 154 -5.78 11.33 7.45
N LEU A 155 -6.54 10.73 8.36
CA LEU A 155 -6.09 10.37 9.69
C LEU A 155 -5.05 9.22 9.67
N SER A 156 -5.14 8.31 8.70
CA SER A 156 -4.25 7.14 8.64
C SER A 156 -2.91 7.40 7.95
N THR A 157 -2.86 8.35 7.01
CA THR A 157 -1.67 8.64 6.19
C THR A 157 -0.42 9.00 7.00
N PRO A 158 -0.47 9.87 8.04
CA PRO A 158 0.72 10.20 8.83
C PRO A 158 1.36 9.01 9.55
N PHE A 159 0.56 7.99 9.85
CA PHE A 159 0.99 6.76 10.52
C PHE A 159 1.17 5.59 9.54
N GLY A 160 1.18 5.86 8.25
CA GLY A 160 1.38 4.85 7.20
C GLY A 160 2.84 4.44 7.06
N MET A 161 3.07 3.18 6.67
CA MET A 161 4.41 2.64 6.41
C MET A 161 5.14 3.43 5.30
N PHE A 162 4.41 3.84 4.27
CA PHE A 162 4.99 4.64 3.18
C PHE A 162 5.49 6.01 3.66
N THR A 163 4.70 6.71 4.49
CA THR A 163 5.09 8.00 5.08
C THR A 163 6.27 7.85 6.02
N PHE A 164 6.34 6.74 6.75
CA PHE A 164 7.49 6.41 7.59
C PHE A 164 8.76 6.18 6.76
N LEU A 165 8.69 5.34 5.72
CA LEU A 165 9.83 5.06 4.85
C LEU A 165 10.35 6.31 4.14
N THR A 166 9.44 7.17 3.65
CA THR A 166 9.85 8.44 3.01
C THR A 166 10.50 9.40 4.01
N ALA A 167 10.06 9.42 5.28
CA ALA A 167 10.70 10.21 6.31
C ALA A 167 12.11 9.70 6.66
N VAL A 168 12.27 8.37 6.80
CA VAL A 168 13.59 7.74 7.03
C VAL A 168 14.53 8.03 5.86
N LEU A 169 14.04 7.88 4.63
CA LEU A 169 14.84 8.17 3.43
C LEU A 169 15.29 9.64 3.38
N ARG A 170 14.40 10.58 3.74
CA ARG A 170 14.76 12.01 3.82
C ARG A 170 15.85 12.27 4.86
N LEU A 171 15.74 11.70 6.05
CA LEU A 171 16.75 11.85 7.10
C LEU A 171 18.11 11.28 6.67
N TYR A 172 18.08 10.14 5.96
CA TYR A 172 19.28 9.56 5.38
C TYR A 172 19.91 10.46 4.30
N LEU A 173 19.09 11.10 3.46
CA LEU A 173 19.56 12.04 2.44
C LEU A 173 20.14 13.33 3.02
N MET A 174 19.65 13.75 4.18
CA MET A 174 20.13 14.97 4.86
C MET A 174 21.38 14.74 5.72
N ASP A 175 21.97 13.54 5.66
CA ASP A 175 23.13 13.11 6.46
C ASP A 175 22.96 13.32 7.99
N VAL A 176 21.70 13.21 8.47
CA VAL A 176 21.35 13.42 9.90
C VAL A 176 21.33 12.11 10.69
N TYR A 177 21.69 10.99 10.05
CA TYR A 177 21.61 9.63 10.62
C TYR A 177 22.69 9.32 11.67
N ASP A 178 23.77 10.12 11.78
CA ASP A 178 24.83 9.90 12.79
C ASP A 178 24.43 10.42 14.20
N ASN A 179 23.17 10.81 14.40
CA ASN A 179 22.70 11.32 15.66
C ASN A 179 21.81 10.29 16.39
N ILE A 180 22.26 9.81 17.55
CA ILE A 180 21.55 8.82 18.36
C ILE A 180 20.12 9.22 18.73
N PHE A 181 19.84 10.53 18.87
CA PHE A 181 18.48 11.02 19.11
C PHE A 181 17.58 10.81 17.90
N VAL A 182 18.11 10.99 16.69
CA VAL A 182 17.39 10.76 15.43
C VAL A 182 17.05 9.28 15.30
N ASP A 183 18.01 8.39 15.56
CA ASP A 183 17.79 6.94 15.53
C ASP A 183 16.72 6.50 16.54
N MET A 184 16.75 7.06 17.74
CA MET A 184 15.76 6.78 18.77
C MET A 184 14.36 7.25 18.33
N VAL A 185 14.24 8.45 17.77
CA VAL A 185 12.96 8.99 17.25
C VAL A 185 12.44 8.15 16.09
N ILE A 186 13.32 7.72 15.18
CA ILE A 186 12.98 6.82 14.07
C ILE A 186 12.47 5.49 14.62
N GLY A 187 13.17 4.91 15.60
CA GLY A 187 12.79 3.66 16.24
C GLY A 187 11.41 3.73 16.90
N ILE A 188 11.17 4.76 17.71
CA ILE A 188 9.87 5.00 18.37
C ILE A 188 8.77 5.18 17.32
N ARG A 189 9.00 6.00 16.29
CA ARG A 189 8.05 6.22 15.21
C ARG A 189 7.75 4.93 14.46
N GLY A 190 8.77 4.09 14.19
CA GLY A 190 8.61 2.77 13.58
C GLY A 190 7.69 1.87 14.40
N LEU A 191 7.88 1.79 15.71
CA LEU A 191 7.00 1.05 16.61
C LEU A 191 5.56 1.57 16.58
N ILE A 192 5.37 2.90 16.61
CA ILE A 192 4.04 3.53 16.51
C ILE A 192 3.37 3.17 15.18
N VAL A 193 4.10 3.18 14.06
CA VAL A 193 3.58 2.84 12.74
C VAL A 193 3.14 1.39 12.68
N VAL A 194 3.95 0.46 13.17
CA VAL A 194 3.61 -0.97 13.21
C VAL A 194 2.38 -1.21 14.07
N PHE A 195 2.36 -0.71 15.29
CA PHE A 195 1.22 -0.84 16.21
C PHE A 195 -0.06 -0.25 15.62
N SER A 196 0.02 0.97 15.13
CA SER A 196 -1.08 1.70 14.51
C SER A 196 -1.60 0.98 13.26
N SER A 197 -0.74 0.36 12.45
CA SER A 197 -1.13 -0.43 11.29
C SER A 197 -1.95 -1.66 11.70
N VAL A 198 -1.53 -2.38 12.73
CA VAL A 198 -2.31 -3.50 13.29
C VAL A 198 -3.68 -3.03 13.79
N CYS A 199 -3.71 -1.96 14.58
CA CYS A 199 -4.96 -1.44 15.16
C CYS A 199 -5.97 -0.97 14.11
N ARG A 200 -5.49 -0.51 12.94
CA ARG A 200 -6.34 0.04 11.86
C ARG A 200 -6.66 -0.94 10.75
N SER A 201 -6.14 -2.16 10.80
CA SER A 201 -6.27 -3.15 9.73
C SER A 201 -7.72 -3.42 9.31
N TYR A 202 -8.66 -3.42 10.27
CA TYR A 202 -10.07 -3.67 10.02
C TYR A 202 -10.90 -2.40 9.81
N ALA A 203 -10.35 -1.21 10.11
CA ALA A 203 -11.12 0.03 10.14
C ALA A 203 -11.74 0.37 8.77
N ARG A 204 -11.00 0.21 7.67
CA ARG A 204 -11.52 0.42 6.30
C ARG A 204 -12.75 -0.45 6.00
N ILE A 205 -12.73 -1.69 6.47
CA ILE A 205 -13.82 -2.63 6.24
C ILE A 205 -15.03 -2.26 7.11
N ILE A 206 -14.81 -1.89 8.37
CA ILE A 206 -15.87 -1.45 9.28
C ILE A 206 -16.56 -0.20 8.73
N ILE A 207 -15.79 0.80 8.26
CA ILE A 207 -16.34 2.03 7.66
C ILE A 207 -17.17 1.70 6.41
N ALA A 208 -16.69 0.81 5.56
CA ALA A 208 -17.41 0.43 4.34
C ALA A 208 -18.68 -0.37 4.62
N THR A 209 -18.69 -1.25 5.63
CA THR A 209 -19.81 -2.14 5.96
C THR A 209 -20.80 -1.53 6.93
N GLU A 210 -20.31 -0.79 7.93
CA GLU A 210 -21.14 -0.19 8.98
C GLU A 210 -21.29 1.33 8.75
N TRP A 211 -22.43 1.90 9.15
CA TRP A 211 -22.63 3.34 9.20
C TRP A 211 -22.21 3.82 10.59
N GLY A 212 -21.16 4.63 10.66
CA GLY A 212 -20.66 5.16 11.93
C GLY A 212 -19.57 6.21 11.75
N ALA A 213 -19.23 6.90 12.82
CA ALA A 213 -18.11 7.83 12.85
C ALA A 213 -16.78 7.08 12.64
N VAL A 214 -15.82 7.72 12.00
CA VAL A 214 -14.50 7.15 11.71
C VAL A 214 -13.77 6.73 12.98
N PHE A 215 -13.85 7.53 14.03
CA PHE A 215 -13.25 7.22 15.33
C PHE A 215 -13.84 5.95 15.99
N ASP A 216 -15.15 5.72 15.85
CA ASP A 216 -15.80 4.50 16.34
C ASP A 216 -15.34 3.27 15.56
N ALA A 217 -15.17 3.42 14.25
CA ALA A 217 -14.63 2.35 13.40
C ALA A 217 -13.17 2.01 13.78
N ILE A 218 -12.33 3.03 14.02
CA ILE A 218 -10.95 2.84 14.48
C ILE A 218 -10.94 2.15 15.86
N LYS A 219 -11.79 2.60 16.81
CA LYS A 219 -11.93 1.99 18.13
C LYS A 219 -12.35 0.52 18.03
N LYS A 220 -13.38 0.21 17.24
CA LYS A 220 -13.82 -1.18 17.00
C LYS A 220 -12.71 -2.02 16.36
N SER A 221 -12.02 -1.47 15.37
CA SER A 221 -10.87 -2.12 14.72
C SER A 221 -9.76 -2.45 15.72
N THR A 222 -9.43 -1.51 16.60
CA THR A 222 -8.42 -1.69 17.64
C THR A 222 -8.80 -2.82 18.60
N VAL A 223 -10.05 -2.83 19.07
CA VAL A 223 -10.56 -3.90 19.96
C VAL A 223 -10.50 -5.25 19.27
N LEU A 224 -10.94 -5.35 18.00
CA LEU A 224 -10.88 -6.59 17.21
C LEU A 224 -9.45 -7.06 16.99
N ALA A 225 -8.54 -6.14 16.66
CA ALA A 225 -7.13 -6.45 16.43
C ALA A 225 -6.43 -6.94 17.69
N ILE A 226 -6.68 -6.31 18.84
CA ILE A 226 -6.07 -6.68 20.13
C ILE A 226 -6.68 -8.01 20.64
N SER A 227 -8.00 -8.21 20.56
CA SER A 227 -8.64 -9.46 20.99
C SER A 227 -8.20 -10.66 20.14
N ASN A 228 -7.77 -10.42 18.87
CA ASN A 228 -7.26 -11.43 17.95
C ASN A 228 -5.80 -11.14 17.53
N LEU A 229 -4.97 -10.62 18.45
CA LEU A 229 -3.63 -10.12 18.16
C LEU A 229 -2.75 -11.13 17.41
N GLY A 230 -2.78 -12.40 17.82
CA GLY A 230 -1.99 -13.45 17.18
C GLY A 230 -2.37 -13.73 15.73
N LEU A 231 -3.65 -13.57 15.36
CA LEU A 231 -4.11 -13.65 13.97
C LEU A 231 -3.74 -12.38 13.21
N SER A 232 -4.06 -11.21 13.75
CA SER A 232 -3.82 -9.90 13.13
C SER A 232 -2.34 -9.67 12.82
N LEU A 233 -1.43 -10.04 13.74
CA LEU A 233 0.02 -9.98 13.50
C LEU A 233 0.47 -10.92 12.39
N LYS A 234 -0.03 -12.16 12.34
CA LYS A 234 0.30 -13.10 11.25
C LYS A 234 -0.17 -12.58 9.90
N LEU A 235 -1.38 -12.03 9.85
CA LEU A 235 -1.93 -11.43 8.65
C LEU A 235 -1.08 -10.26 8.18
N MET A 236 -0.67 -9.38 9.09
CA MET A 236 0.19 -8.24 8.80
C MET A 236 1.58 -8.66 8.32
N VAL A 237 2.21 -9.65 8.97
CA VAL A 237 3.53 -10.17 8.53
C VAL A 237 3.47 -10.66 7.09
N ILE A 238 2.40 -11.37 6.71
CA ILE A 238 2.26 -11.85 5.33
C ILE A 238 1.96 -10.72 4.37
N GLU A 239 1.14 -9.74 4.76
CA GLU A 239 0.96 -8.53 3.96
C GLU A 239 2.31 -7.86 3.66
N VAL A 240 3.16 -7.69 4.68
CA VAL A 240 4.52 -7.13 4.53
C VAL A 240 5.39 -7.99 3.60
N LEU A 241 5.37 -9.32 3.76
CA LEU A 241 6.12 -10.23 2.89
C LEU A 241 5.64 -10.17 1.43
N LEU A 242 4.33 -10.08 1.21
CA LEU A 242 3.77 -9.92 -0.13
C LEU A 242 4.13 -8.56 -0.72
N LEU A 243 4.05 -7.48 0.06
CA LEU A 243 4.49 -6.14 -0.36
C LEU A 243 5.97 -6.12 -0.73
N LEU A 244 6.83 -6.78 0.05
CA LEU A 244 8.25 -6.91 -0.26
C LEU A 244 8.48 -7.66 -1.59
N ARG A 245 7.74 -8.74 -1.82
CA ARG A 245 7.77 -9.47 -3.09
C ARG A 245 7.32 -8.58 -4.27
N PHE A 246 6.25 -7.81 -4.11
CA PHE A 246 5.81 -6.86 -5.12
C PHE A 246 6.88 -5.80 -5.38
N LEU A 247 7.54 -5.30 -4.34
CA LEU A 247 8.62 -4.30 -4.46
C LEU A 247 9.81 -4.85 -5.25
N ILE A 248 10.19 -6.12 -5.05
CA ILE A 248 11.25 -6.78 -5.81
C ILE A 248 10.85 -6.89 -7.30
N ILE A 249 9.64 -7.37 -7.58
CA ILE A 249 9.12 -7.47 -8.96
C ILE A 249 9.11 -6.08 -9.61
N TRP A 250 8.69 -5.08 -8.86
CA TRP A 250 8.64 -3.70 -9.29
C TRP A 250 10.04 -3.16 -9.64
N ALA A 251 11.03 -3.39 -8.77
CA ALA A 251 12.42 -3.00 -9.01
C ALA A 251 13.00 -3.67 -10.26
N LEU A 252 12.69 -4.94 -10.49
CA LEU A 252 13.11 -5.66 -11.70
C LEU A 252 12.48 -5.06 -12.98
N ILE A 253 11.19 -4.74 -12.95
CA ILE A 253 10.49 -4.16 -14.11
C ILE A 253 11.00 -2.74 -14.42
N VAL A 254 11.22 -1.89 -13.40
CA VAL A 254 11.79 -0.55 -13.58
C VAL A 254 13.25 -0.62 -14.05
N GLY A 255 13.98 -1.63 -13.65
CA GLY A 255 15.36 -1.88 -14.10
C GLY A 255 15.48 -2.06 -15.61
N ILE A 256 14.43 -2.55 -16.31
CA ILE A 256 14.47 -2.78 -17.76
C ILE A 256 14.70 -1.47 -18.54
N PRO A 257 13.90 -0.41 -18.39
CA PRO A 257 14.17 0.87 -19.08
C PRO A 257 15.52 1.48 -18.69
N VAL A 258 15.92 1.36 -17.42
CA VAL A 258 17.23 1.86 -16.97
C VAL A 258 18.38 1.15 -17.69
N LEU A 259 18.31 -0.17 -17.83
CA LEU A 259 19.27 -0.95 -18.58
C LEU A 259 19.27 -0.57 -20.08
N MET A 260 18.09 -0.39 -20.67
CA MET A 260 17.97 0.04 -22.07
C MET A 260 18.65 1.41 -22.29
N ILE A 261 18.41 2.36 -21.39
CA ILE A 261 19.07 3.69 -21.44
C ILE A 261 20.58 3.52 -21.30
N SER A 262 21.07 2.75 -20.34
CA SER A 262 22.49 2.54 -20.11
C SER A 262 23.20 1.93 -21.32
N ILE A 263 22.54 0.97 -21.99
CA ILE A 263 23.05 0.37 -23.23
C ILE A 263 23.04 1.39 -24.36
N ALA A 264 21.94 2.13 -24.53
CA ALA A 264 21.84 3.14 -25.59
C ALA A 264 22.88 4.26 -25.46
N VAL A 265 23.16 4.69 -24.23
CA VAL A 265 24.23 5.66 -23.94
C VAL A 265 25.61 5.10 -24.32
N ARG A 266 25.86 3.83 -23.93
CA ARG A 266 27.17 3.18 -24.18
C ARG A 266 27.50 3.03 -25.69
N PHE A 267 26.47 2.85 -26.50
CA PHE A 267 26.61 2.71 -27.97
C PHE A 267 26.33 4.01 -28.73
N ASP A 268 26.25 5.14 -28.04
CA ASP A 268 25.92 6.47 -28.61
C ASP A 268 24.61 6.46 -29.44
N ALA A 269 23.75 5.53 -29.16
CA ALA A 269 22.48 5.32 -29.87
C ALA A 269 21.33 6.20 -29.34
N ILE A 270 21.56 6.91 -28.23
CA ILE A 270 20.53 7.73 -27.58
C ILE A 270 20.16 8.96 -28.39
N SER A 271 21.09 9.42 -29.25
CA SER A 271 20.88 10.53 -30.21
C SER A 271 19.94 10.16 -31.36
N ASN A 272 19.66 8.88 -31.55
CA ASN A 272 18.73 8.41 -32.58
C ASN A 272 17.27 8.53 -32.05
N PRO A 273 16.42 9.37 -32.70
CA PRO A 273 15.05 9.61 -32.25
C PRO A 273 14.16 8.34 -32.25
N ILE A 274 14.49 7.34 -33.07
CA ILE A 274 13.80 6.07 -33.10
C ILE A 274 14.08 5.30 -31.81
N VAL A 275 15.33 5.23 -31.39
CA VAL A 275 15.76 4.54 -30.15
C VAL A 275 15.14 5.21 -28.93
N GLU A 276 15.17 6.55 -28.87
CA GLU A 276 14.53 7.31 -27.79
C GLU A 276 13.03 7.01 -27.70
N ASN A 277 12.33 7.04 -28.84
CA ASN A 277 10.87 6.74 -28.87
C ASN A 277 10.56 5.31 -28.47
N ILE A 278 11.38 4.32 -28.83
CA ILE A 278 11.20 2.92 -28.40
C ILE A 278 11.36 2.83 -26.88
N ILE A 279 12.43 3.41 -26.32
CA ILE A 279 12.67 3.39 -24.87
C ILE A 279 11.51 4.05 -24.13
N ARG A 280 11.05 5.21 -24.56
CA ARG A 280 9.92 5.95 -23.99
C ARG A 280 8.64 5.12 -24.04
N THR A 281 8.35 4.48 -25.17
CA THR A 281 7.15 3.64 -25.34
C THR A 281 7.19 2.43 -24.40
N VAL A 282 8.33 1.74 -24.34
CA VAL A 282 8.52 0.60 -23.42
C VAL A 282 8.35 1.04 -21.96
N ALA A 283 8.94 2.16 -21.58
CA ALA A 283 8.81 2.70 -20.21
C ALA A 283 7.35 2.99 -19.84
N ILE A 284 6.57 3.61 -20.75
CA ILE A 284 5.15 3.89 -20.54
C ILE A 284 4.34 2.60 -20.39
N LEU A 285 4.56 1.62 -21.28
CA LEU A 285 3.85 0.33 -21.22
C LEU A 285 4.16 -0.42 -19.92
N LEU A 286 5.42 -0.43 -19.49
CA LEU A 286 5.81 -1.05 -18.21
C LEU A 286 5.21 -0.32 -17.01
N LEU A 287 5.14 1.01 -17.04
CA LEU A 287 4.49 1.79 -15.99
C LEU A 287 2.99 1.49 -15.89
N LEU A 288 2.30 1.40 -17.02
CA LEU A 288 0.87 1.00 -17.05
C LEU A 288 0.67 -0.43 -16.54
N PHE A 289 1.57 -1.35 -16.90
CA PHE A 289 1.53 -2.73 -16.41
C PHE A 289 1.76 -2.79 -14.90
N LEU A 290 2.69 -2.01 -14.36
CA LEU A 290 2.91 -1.89 -12.92
C LEU A 290 1.70 -1.30 -12.19
N ALA A 291 1.07 -0.27 -12.75
CA ALA A 291 -0.15 0.30 -12.19
C ALA A 291 -1.29 -0.73 -12.15
N TYR A 292 -1.42 -1.55 -13.20
CA TYR A 292 -2.38 -2.65 -13.25
C TYR A 292 -2.12 -3.69 -12.14
N ILE A 293 -0.88 -4.16 -11.99
CA ILE A 293 -0.50 -5.11 -10.93
C ILE A 293 -0.79 -4.52 -9.54
N ASN A 294 -0.47 -3.23 -9.34
CA ASN A 294 -0.71 -2.57 -8.06
C ASN A 294 -2.21 -2.48 -7.72
N CYS A 295 -3.07 -2.21 -8.70
CA CYS A 295 -4.53 -2.25 -8.51
C CYS A 295 -5.03 -3.62 -8.06
N ILE A 296 -4.50 -4.69 -8.68
CA ILE A 296 -4.85 -6.07 -8.29
C ILE A 296 -4.35 -6.36 -6.86
N ALA A 297 -3.15 -5.92 -6.52
CA ALA A 297 -2.60 -6.10 -5.19
C ALA A 297 -3.43 -5.41 -4.11
N GLU A 298 -3.83 -4.16 -4.33
CA GLU A 298 -4.72 -3.42 -3.40
C GLU A 298 -6.09 -4.12 -3.26
N ALA A 299 -6.70 -4.55 -4.37
CA ALA A 299 -7.94 -5.32 -4.32
C ALA A 299 -7.78 -6.65 -3.57
N PHE A 300 -6.64 -7.31 -3.72
CA PHE A 300 -6.32 -8.52 -2.98
C PHE A 300 -6.19 -8.24 -1.48
N PHE A 301 -5.48 -7.18 -1.06
CA PHE A 301 -5.34 -6.85 0.36
C PHE A 301 -6.67 -6.47 1.00
N LEU A 302 -7.53 -5.71 0.30
CA LEU A 302 -8.88 -5.44 0.78
C LEU A 302 -9.71 -6.72 0.94
N THR A 303 -9.65 -7.62 -0.03
CA THR A 303 -10.35 -8.92 0.04
C THR A 303 -9.81 -9.77 1.19
N TYR A 304 -8.50 -9.77 1.38
CA TYR A 304 -7.81 -10.51 2.43
C TYR A 304 -8.23 -10.06 3.84
N TRP A 305 -8.21 -8.76 4.11
CA TRP A 305 -8.66 -8.21 5.38
C TRP A 305 -10.16 -8.35 5.59
N HIS A 306 -10.96 -8.28 4.52
CA HIS A 306 -12.39 -8.53 4.58
C HIS A 306 -12.71 -9.99 4.97
N GLN A 307 -12.00 -10.96 4.41
CA GLN A 307 -12.14 -12.37 4.81
C GLN A 307 -11.69 -12.59 6.26
N ALA A 308 -10.63 -11.92 6.70
CA ALA A 308 -10.19 -11.95 8.08
C ALA A 308 -11.24 -11.36 9.01
N TYR A 309 -11.83 -10.22 8.67
CA TYR A 309 -12.92 -9.60 9.43
C TYR A 309 -14.13 -10.52 9.57
N LYS A 310 -14.58 -11.15 8.47
CA LYS A 310 -15.69 -12.13 8.52
C LYS A 310 -15.39 -13.36 9.37
N ALA A 311 -14.15 -13.75 9.49
CA ALA A 311 -13.74 -14.92 10.26
C ALA A 311 -13.67 -14.66 11.77
N ILE A 312 -13.61 -13.38 12.21
CA ILE A 312 -13.47 -13.00 13.64
C ILE A 312 -14.70 -12.28 14.19
N LYS A 313 -15.62 -11.81 13.33
CA LYS A 313 -16.91 -11.23 13.69
C LYS A 313 -17.92 -12.33 14.02
#